data_0e82eff746ef727ec8e82e0a5a604874
#
_entry.id   0e82eff746ef727ec8e82e0a5a604874
#
_cell.length_a   1.000
_cell.length_b   1.000
_cell.length_c   1.000
_cell.angle_alpha   90.00
_cell.angle_beta   90.00
_cell.angle_gamma   90.00
#
_symmetry.space_group_name_H-M   'P 1'
#
loop_
_entity.id
_entity.type
_entity.pdbx_description
1 polymer ?
#
loop_
_entity_poly.entity_id
_entity_poly.type
_entity_poly.pdbx_seq_one_letter_code
_entity_poly.pdbx_strand_id
1 'polypeptide(L)'
;MKTKLTQKQIRFQALLLFFITFFLAELCAVFLYQNQLKEAKLKADYTAQTTIGRVKSQLNHYLAESNLMKHMIEAGYTVDDEEFSVLSSLMQDDQNVIKAHELAKDGIVTLIYPMSGNEAALGLNMLEHPARKQEARLAKESGEYTIAGPFELQQGDIGALLFDPIYTTDANGDQTFWGFSILVLDWESFLNEIELDTLEEAGYTYELWKISPATGEHLSLIHISEPT
;
A
#
# COMPACT_ATOMS: atom_id res chain seq x y z
N MET A 1 -44.25 -60.16 -28.22
CA MET A 1 -43.12 -60.45 -29.13
C MET A 1 -41.87 -59.71 -28.65
N LYS A 2 -40.90 -60.44 -28.07
CA LYS A 2 -39.58 -59.79 -27.70
C LYS A 2 -38.69 -59.98 -28.96
N THR A 3 -38.45 -58.87 -29.66
CA THR A 3 -37.51 -58.78 -30.77
C THR A 3 -36.12 -59.09 -30.27
N LYS A 4 -35.52 -60.22 -30.60
CA LYS A 4 -34.10 -60.51 -30.29
C LYS A 4 -33.22 -59.53 -31.10
N LEU A 5 -32.53 -58.65 -30.40
CA LEU A 5 -31.50 -57.76 -30.99
C LEU A 5 -30.43 -58.62 -31.69
N THR A 6 -30.04 -58.20 -32.87
CA THR A 6 -28.92 -58.85 -33.58
C THR A 6 -27.60 -58.47 -32.91
N GLN A 7 -26.58 -59.33 -32.98
CA GLN A 7 -25.27 -59.13 -32.38
C GLN A 7 -24.60 -57.82 -32.82
N LYS A 8 -24.94 -57.33 -34.03
CA LYS A 8 -24.49 -56.08 -34.61
C LYS A 8 -25.15 -54.90 -33.95
N GLN A 9 -26.42 -54.98 -33.58
CA GLN A 9 -27.17 -53.94 -32.86
C GLN A 9 -26.71 -53.83 -31.40
N ILE A 10 -26.38 -54.96 -30.75
CA ILE A 10 -25.85 -54.96 -29.39
C ILE A 10 -24.48 -54.26 -29.33
N ARG A 11 -23.59 -54.55 -30.28
CA ARG A 11 -22.27 -53.90 -30.39
C ARG A 11 -22.41 -52.41 -30.66
N PHE A 12 -23.30 -52.00 -31.52
CA PHE A 12 -23.58 -50.60 -31.82
C PHE A 12 -24.11 -49.84 -30.59
N GLN A 13 -25.06 -50.44 -29.86
CA GLN A 13 -25.59 -49.85 -28.62
C GLN A 13 -24.53 -49.75 -27.52
N ALA A 14 -23.67 -50.73 -27.36
CA ALA A 14 -22.56 -50.70 -26.41
C ALA A 14 -21.56 -49.60 -26.75
N LEU A 15 -21.24 -49.40 -28.02
CA LEU A 15 -20.34 -48.39 -28.51
C LEU A 15 -20.95 -46.98 -28.35
N LEU A 16 -22.22 -46.82 -28.62
CA LEU A 16 -22.96 -45.61 -28.40
C LEU A 16 -22.98 -45.20 -26.90
N LEU A 17 -23.27 -46.18 -26.03
CA LEU A 17 -23.29 -45.98 -24.59
C LEU A 17 -21.88 -45.58 -24.08
N PHE A 18 -20.82 -46.22 -24.59
CA PHE A 18 -19.45 -45.86 -24.25
C PHE A 18 -19.14 -44.42 -24.63
N PHE A 19 -19.49 -43.97 -25.83
CA PHE A 19 -19.24 -42.55 -26.22
C PHE A 19 -20.07 -41.56 -25.41
N ILE A 20 -21.31 -41.91 -25.07
CA ILE A 20 -22.16 -41.06 -24.22
C ILE A 20 -21.55 -40.93 -22.83
N THR A 21 -21.12 -42.01 -22.18
CA THR A 21 -20.51 -41.99 -20.85
C THR A 21 -19.17 -41.31 -20.87
N PHE A 22 -18.37 -41.52 -21.92
CA PHE A 22 -17.09 -40.81 -22.09
C PHE A 22 -17.29 -39.31 -22.22
N PHE A 23 -18.22 -38.88 -23.06
CA PHE A 23 -18.53 -37.45 -23.24
C PHE A 23 -19.08 -36.81 -21.96
N LEU A 24 -19.93 -37.52 -21.23
CA LEU A 24 -20.40 -37.04 -19.91
C LEU A 24 -19.27 -36.91 -18.88
N ALA A 25 -18.32 -37.83 -18.87
CA ALA A 25 -17.16 -37.77 -18.00
C ALA A 25 -16.25 -36.59 -18.32
N GLU A 26 -15.99 -36.32 -19.62
CA GLU A 26 -15.24 -35.17 -20.10
C GLU A 26 -15.94 -33.86 -19.70
N LEU A 27 -17.25 -33.77 -19.88
CA LEU A 27 -18.04 -32.58 -19.53
C LEU A 27 -18.01 -32.32 -18.02
N CYS A 28 -18.08 -33.41 -17.22
CA CYS A 28 -17.96 -33.34 -15.77
C CYS A 28 -16.56 -32.86 -15.34
N ALA A 29 -15.49 -33.38 -15.96
CA ALA A 29 -14.11 -32.99 -15.69
C ALA A 29 -13.88 -31.50 -16.02
N VAL A 30 -14.34 -31.04 -17.17
CA VAL A 30 -14.27 -29.61 -17.56
C VAL A 30 -15.04 -28.72 -16.57
N PHE A 31 -16.22 -29.13 -16.17
CA PHE A 31 -17.03 -28.38 -15.20
C PHE A 31 -16.34 -28.29 -13.83
N LEU A 32 -15.79 -29.38 -13.33
CA LEU A 32 -15.03 -29.40 -12.06
C LEU A 32 -13.79 -28.51 -12.15
N TYR A 33 -13.04 -28.60 -13.24
CA TYR A 33 -11.87 -27.77 -13.48
C TYR A 33 -12.23 -26.26 -13.50
N GLN A 34 -13.28 -25.89 -14.21
CA GLN A 34 -13.74 -24.50 -14.24
C GLN A 34 -14.20 -23.99 -12.87
N ASN A 35 -14.87 -24.84 -12.08
CA ASN A 35 -15.28 -24.48 -10.74
C ASN A 35 -14.07 -24.26 -9.81
N GLN A 36 -13.08 -25.15 -9.86
CA GLN A 36 -11.84 -24.99 -9.10
C GLN A 36 -11.10 -23.71 -9.48
N LEU A 37 -11.03 -23.40 -10.77
CA LEU A 37 -10.39 -22.16 -11.25
C LEU A 37 -11.13 -20.90 -10.76
N LYS A 38 -12.48 -20.93 -10.79
CA LYS A 38 -13.29 -19.81 -10.25
C LYS A 38 -13.09 -19.62 -8.75
N GLU A 39 -13.07 -20.72 -8.01
CA GLU A 39 -12.87 -20.69 -6.55
C GLU A 39 -11.48 -20.16 -6.20
N ALA A 40 -10.43 -20.63 -6.90
CA ALA A 40 -9.08 -20.12 -6.72
C ALA A 40 -8.98 -18.61 -7.03
N LYS A 41 -9.60 -18.15 -8.13
CA LYS A 41 -9.64 -16.74 -8.50
C LYS A 41 -10.37 -15.89 -7.46
N LEU A 42 -11.52 -16.34 -6.96
CA LEU A 42 -12.27 -15.63 -5.92
C LEU A 42 -11.47 -15.54 -4.62
N LYS A 43 -10.78 -16.61 -4.23
CA LYS A 43 -9.91 -16.63 -3.05
C LYS A 43 -8.76 -15.64 -3.20
N ALA A 44 -8.08 -15.64 -4.36
CA ALA A 44 -6.99 -14.70 -4.64
C ALA A 44 -7.46 -13.24 -4.62
N ASP A 45 -8.60 -12.95 -5.24
CA ASP A 45 -9.18 -11.61 -5.27
C ASP A 45 -9.56 -11.12 -3.86
N TYR A 46 -10.21 -11.97 -3.06
CA TYR A 46 -10.52 -11.67 -1.67
C TYR A 46 -9.27 -11.41 -0.83
N THR A 47 -8.23 -12.23 -0.98
CA THR A 47 -6.96 -12.06 -0.28
C THR A 47 -6.29 -10.74 -0.67
N ALA A 48 -6.24 -10.42 -1.97
CA ALA A 48 -5.69 -9.15 -2.45
C ALA A 48 -6.45 -7.94 -1.88
N GLN A 49 -7.78 -7.95 -1.92
CA GLN A 49 -8.60 -6.86 -1.38
C GLN A 49 -8.43 -6.70 0.14
N THR A 50 -8.31 -7.80 0.88
CA THR A 50 -8.06 -7.76 2.32
C THR A 50 -6.71 -7.15 2.63
N THR A 51 -5.66 -7.54 1.90
CA THR A 51 -4.31 -6.99 2.06
C THR A 51 -4.27 -5.49 1.71
N ILE A 52 -4.88 -5.08 0.60
CA ILE A 52 -4.99 -3.65 0.23
C ILE A 52 -5.74 -2.87 1.33
N GLY A 53 -6.82 -3.43 1.86
CA GLY A 53 -7.58 -2.85 2.97
C GLY A 53 -6.72 -2.65 4.22
N ARG A 54 -5.85 -3.62 4.54
CA ARG A 54 -4.91 -3.55 5.69
C ARG A 54 -3.89 -2.43 5.49
N VAL A 55 -3.23 -2.38 4.33
CA VAL A 55 -2.29 -1.31 3.97
C VAL A 55 -2.94 0.06 4.12
N LYS A 56 -4.12 0.24 3.52
CA LYS A 56 -4.85 1.51 3.59
C LYS A 56 -5.27 1.87 5.01
N SER A 57 -5.71 0.90 5.79
CA SER A 57 -6.09 1.10 7.19
C SER A 57 -4.90 1.55 8.02
N GLN A 58 -3.73 0.95 7.80
CA GLN A 58 -2.51 1.28 8.54
C GLN A 58 -1.99 2.67 8.20
N LEU A 59 -1.95 3.04 6.92
CA LEU A 59 -1.59 4.40 6.51
C LEU A 59 -2.55 5.44 7.09
N ASN A 60 -3.85 5.17 7.10
CA ASN A 60 -4.83 6.06 7.70
C ASN A 60 -4.66 6.16 9.22
N HIS A 61 -4.22 5.10 9.89
CA HIS A 61 -3.90 5.12 11.32
C HIS A 61 -2.74 6.09 11.61
N TYR A 62 -1.64 5.99 10.89
CA TYR A 62 -0.50 6.90 11.04
C TYR A 62 -0.87 8.36 10.77
N LEU A 63 -1.66 8.60 9.71
CA LEU A 63 -2.15 9.95 9.40
C LEU A 63 -3.05 10.49 10.51
N ALA A 64 -3.91 9.64 11.10
CA ALA A 64 -4.80 10.07 12.19
C ALA A 64 -4.02 10.52 13.43
N GLU A 65 -2.88 9.91 13.72
CA GLU A 65 -2.01 10.33 14.82
C GLU A 65 -1.37 11.70 14.58
N SER A 66 -0.96 12.00 13.32
CA SER A 66 -0.39 13.30 12.97
C SER A 66 -1.42 14.42 12.85
N ASN A 67 -2.71 14.08 12.72
CA ASN A 67 -3.80 15.04 12.48
C ASN A 67 -3.97 16.09 13.57
N LEU A 68 -3.68 15.78 14.84
CA LEU A 68 -3.81 16.75 15.91
C LEU A 68 -2.93 17.98 15.63
N MET A 69 -1.68 17.76 15.29
CA MET A 69 -0.71 18.83 15.01
C MET A 69 -1.06 19.59 13.73
N LYS A 70 -1.49 18.88 12.70
CA LYS A 70 -2.02 19.48 11.47
C LYS A 70 -3.19 20.43 11.78
N HIS A 71 -4.20 19.96 12.52
CA HIS A 71 -5.36 20.79 12.88
C HIS A 71 -5.00 22.00 13.77
N MET A 72 -4.02 21.87 14.66
CA MET A 72 -3.53 23.01 15.44
C MET A 72 -2.96 24.08 14.51
N ILE A 73 -2.12 23.71 13.56
CA ILE A 73 -1.52 24.64 12.59
C ILE A 73 -2.61 25.26 11.68
N GLU A 74 -3.53 24.45 11.17
CA GLU A 74 -4.68 24.91 10.37
C GLU A 74 -5.55 25.92 11.13
N ALA A 75 -5.70 25.74 12.44
CA ALA A 75 -6.41 26.67 13.33
C ALA A 75 -5.60 27.93 13.71
N GLY A 76 -4.37 28.07 13.18
CA GLY A 76 -3.52 29.22 13.39
C GLY A 76 -2.63 29.17 14.63
N TYR A 77 -2.54 28.02 15.30
CA TYR A 77 -1.57 27.86 16.40
C TYR A 77 -0.16 27.71 15.83
N THR A 78 0.79 28.30 16.53
CA THR A 78 2.21 28.09 16.25
C THR A 78 2.72 26.98 17.16
N VAL A 79 3.20 25.91 16.58
CA VAL A 79 3.80 24.78 17.29
C VAL A 79 5.30 25.09 17.45
N ASP A 80 5.75 25.22 18.69
CA ASP A 80 7.17 25.39 18.99
C ASP A 80 7.89 24.03 19.15
N ASP A 81 9.19 24.05 19.37
CA ASP A 81 10.04 22.86 19.45
C ASP A 81 9.67 21.96 20.66
N GLU A 82 9.32 22.56 21.79
CA GLU A 82 8.92 21.81 22.99
C GLU A 82 7.55 21.15 22.81
N GLU A 83 6.56 21.91 22.33
CA GLU A 83 5.22 21.40 22.03
C GLU A 83 5.27 20.29 20.96
N PHE A 84 6.07 20.52 19.90
CA PHE A 84 6.27 19.53 18.85
C PHE A 84 6.85 18.23 19.40
N SER A 85 7.90 18.32 20.22
CA SER A 85 8.55 17.14 20.82
C SER A 85 7.61 16.37 21.75
N VAL A 86 6.82 17.07 22.56
CA VAL A 86 5.83 16.44 23.45
C VAL A 86 4.75 15.73 22.64
N LEU A 87 4.13 16.41 21.67
CA LEU A 87 3.07 15.84 20.84
C LEU A 87 3.57 14.66 20.04
N SER A 88 4.74 14.78 19.41
CA SER A 88 5.35 13.68 18.63
C SER A 88 5.72 12.49 19.50
N SER A 89 6.11 12.71 20.76
CA SER A 89 6.40 11.59 21.68
C SER A 89 5.16 10.76 22.04
N LEU A 90 3.96 11.36 21.93
CA LEU A 90 2.70 10.66 22.17
C LEU A 90 2.21 9.85 20.96
N MET A 91 2.82 10.08 19.79
CA MET A 91 2.48 9.42 18.53
C MET A 91 3.35 8.17 18.28
N GLN A 92 4.04 7.65 19.29
CA GLN A 92 4.85 6.45 19.15
C GLN A 92 3.94 5.25 18.91
N ASP A 93 4.21 4.52 17.82
CA ASP A 93 3.59 3.24 17.58
C ASP A 93 4.33 2.10 18.30
N ASP A 94 3.57 1.07 18.71
CA ASP A 94 4.11 -0.09 19.43
C ASP A 94 5.04 -0.96 18.54
N GLN A 95 5.01 -0.76 17.22
CA GLN A 95 5.73 -1.55 16.22
C GLN A 95 7.02 -0.87 15.74
N ASN A 96 7.29 0.36 16.18
CA ASN A 96 8.43 1.18 15.74
C ASN A 96 8.49 1.40 14.21
N VAL A 97 7.35 1.47 13.55
CA VAL A 97 7.29 1.77 12.12
C VAL A 97 7.59 3.25 11.87
N ILE A 98 7.11 4.14 12.75
CA ILE A 98 7.40 5.58 12.66
C ILE A 98 8.77 5.85 13.27
N LYS A 99 9.78 6.11 12.44
CA LYS A 99 11.14 6.46 12.86
C LYS A 99 11.26 7.92 13.29
N ALA A 100 10.55 8.81 12.60
CA ALA A 100 10.57 10.22 12.93
C ALA A 100 9.28 10.89 12.47
N HIS A 101 8.94 11.95 13.17
CA HIS A 101 7.94 12.93 12.75
C HIS A 101 8.65 14.26 12.44
N GLU A 102 8.29 14.89 11.33
CA GLU A 102 8.89 16.14 10.87
C GLU A 102 7.78 17.15 10.54
N LEU A 103 8.02 18.43 10.84
CA LEU A 103 7.27 19.52 10.26
C LEU A 103 8.14 20.29 9.28
N ALA A 104 7.62 20.49 8.07
CA ALA A 104 8.33 21.15 6.98
C ALA A 104 7.56 22.39 6.52
N LYS A 105 7.80 23.52 7.21
CA LYS A 105 7.19 24.81 6.84
C LYS A 105 7.73 25.28 5.48
N ASP A 106 6.84 25.68 4.58
CA ASP A 106 7.16 26.04 3.19
C ASP A 106 7.91 24.93 2.42
N GLY A 107 7.78 23.67 2.90
CA GLY A 107 8.48 22.50 2.36
C GLY A 107 9.89 22.30 2.91
N ILE A 108 10.36 23.13 3.84
CA ILE A 108 11.67 23.04 4.48
C ILE A 108 11.49 22.42 5.87
N VAL A 109 12.18 21.34 6.18
CA VAL A 109 12.13 20.69 7.50
C VAL A 109 12.66 21.62 8.57
N THR A 110 11.78 22.01 9.49
CA THR A 110 12.09 22.94 10.59
C THR A 110 12.09 22.28 11.95
N LEU A 111 11.27 21.24 12.15
CA LEU A 111 11.17 20.49 13.40
C LEU A 111 11.24 18.99 13.11
N ILE A 112 11.91 18.24 13.98
CA ILE A 112 12.07 16.78 13.88
C ILE A 112 12.01 16.17 15.29
N TYR A 113 11.30 15.05 15.40
CA TYR A 113 11.30 14.22 16.60
C TYR A 113 11.37 12.71 16.24
N PRO A 114 12.24 11.91 16.89
CA PRO A 114 13.31 12.38 17.75
C PRO A 114 14.41 13.11 16.95
N MET A 115 15.06 14.12 17.54
CA MET A 115 16.15 14.83 16.89
C MET A 115 17.39 13.91 16.74
N SER A 116 17.70 13.14 17.80
CA SER A 116 18.86 12.25 17.79
C SER A 116 18.79 11.22 16.68
N GLY A 117 19.80 11.25 15.80
CA GLY A 117 19.91 10.39 14.63
C GLY A 117 19.20 10.93 13.38
N ASN A 118 18.47 12.03 13.49
CA ASN A 118 17.72 12.65 12.38
C ASN A 118 18.21 14.06 12.02
N GLU A 119 19.30 14.53 12.63
CA GLU A 119 19.83 15.88 12.48
C GLU A 119 20.09 16.28 11.02
N ALA A 120 20.48 15.31 10.19
CA ALA A 120 20.78 15.53 8.78
C ALA A 120 19.56 15.91 7.93
N ALA A 121 18.35 15.65 8.42
CA ALA A 121 17.12 16.01 7.70
C ALA A 121 16.71 17.48 7.96
N LEU A 122 17.20 18.10 9.05
CA LEU A 122 16.88 19.49 9.36
C LEU A 122 17.37 20.45 8.27
N GLY A 123 16.50 21.30 7.79
CA GLY A 123 16.78 22.25 6.72
C GLY A 123 16.66 21.68 5.30
N LEU A 124 16.35 20.41 5.11
CA LEU A 124 16.10 19.85 3.79
C LEU A 124 14.85 20.48 3.16
N ASN A 125 14.98 20.90 1.91
CA ASN A 125 13.84 21.37 1.12
C ASN A 125 13.21 20.19 0.37
N MET A 126 12.06 19.72 0.85
CA MET A 126 11.35 18.57 0.29
C MET A 126 10.80 18.84 -1.13
N LEU A 127 10.45 20.11 -1.42
CA LEU A 127 9.95 20.50 -2.74
C LEU A 127 11.04 20.58 -3.83
N GLU A 128 12.31 20.56 -3.42
CA GLU A 128 13.46 20.63 -4.34
C GLU A 128 14.37 19.40 -4.27
N HIS A 129 14.21 18.57 -3.24
CA HIS A 129 15.05 17.40 -3.03
C HIS A 129 14.94 16.40 -4.18
N PRO A 130 16.05 15.95 -4.81
CA PRO A 130 16.01 15.12 -6.04
C PRO A 130 15.14 13.87 -5.94
N ALA A 131 15.18 13.16 -4.80
CA ALA A 131 14.47 11.89 -4.59
C ALA A 131 13.06 12.04 -3.98
N ARG A 132 12.64 13.27 -3.58
CA ARG A 132 11.40 13.47 -2.79
C ARG A 132 10.46 14.51 -3.38
N LYS A 133 10.99 15.39 -4.24
CA LYS A 133 10.26 16.56 -4.76
C LYS A 133 9.00 16.23 -5.55
N GLN A 134 8.95 15.08 -6.20
CA GLN A 134 7.81 14.70 -7.04
C GLN A 134 6.58 14.41 -6.18
N GLU A 135 6.73 13.58 -5.16
CA GLU A 135 5.68 13.24 -4.22
C GLU A 135 5.29 14.43 -3.34
N ALA A 136 6.28 15.20 -2.87
CA ALA A 136 6.01 16.41 -2.08
C ALA A 136 5.21 17.45 -2.88
N ARG A 137 5.55 17.67 -4.17
CA ARG A 137 4.78 18.56 -5.04
C ARG A 137 3.39 18.02 -5.34
N LEU A 138 3.27 16.73 -5.60
CA LEU A 138 1.97 16.10 -5.80
C LEU A 138 1.08 16.26 -4.56
N ALA A 139 1.59 16.03 -3.35
CA ALA A 139 0.85 16.27 -2.11
C ALA A 139 0.39 17.73 -2.00
N LYS A 140 1.30 18.68 -2.26
CA LYS A 140 0.98 20.10 -2.27
C LYS A 140 -0.09 20.47 -3.31
N GLU A 141 -0.06 19.90 -4.50
CA GLU A 141 -0.98 20.26 -5.60
C GLU A 141 -2.36 19.60 -5.43
N SER A 142 -2.39 18.35 -4.95
CA SER A 142 -3.64 17.60 -4.77
C SER A 142 -4.37 17.89 -3.46
N GLY A 143 -3.66 18.34 -2.42
CA GLY A 143 -4.19 18.43 -1.07
C GLY A 143 -4.32 17.07 -0.35
N GLU A 144 -3.90 16.00 -1.00
CA GLU A 144 -3.95 14.63 -0.49
C GLU A 144 -2.55 14.18 -0.06
N TYR A 145 -2.48 13.23 0.86
CA TYR A 145 -1.19 12.67 1.26
C TYR A 145 -0.54 11.86 0.13
N THR A 146 0.79 11.83 0.14
CA THR A 146 1.58 11.00 -0.79
C THR A 146 2.69 10.27 -0.05
N ILE A 147 3.21 9.21 -0.67
CA ILE A 147 4.32 8.41 -0.14
C ILE A 147 5.50 8.51 -1.10
N ALA A 148 6.63 9.01 -0.60
CA ALA A 148 7.91 8.98 -1.30
C ALA A 148 8.77 7.81 -0.80
N GLY A 149 9.45 7.14 -1.68
CA GLY A 149 10.28 5.98 -1.35
C GLY A 149 9.71 4.66 -1.89
N PRO A 150 10.20 3.50 -1.41
CA PRO A 150 11.31 3.39 -0.45
C PRO A 150 12.65 3.86 -1.05
N PHE A 151 13.52 4.41 -0.20
CA PHE A 151 14.87 4.84 -0.53
C PHE A 151 15.77 4.82 0.72
N GLU A 152 17.08 4.88 0.52
CA GLU A 152 18.01 5.02 1.63
C GLU A 152 17.81 6.37 2.33
N LEU A 153 17.55 6.33 3.63
CA LEU A 153 17.39 7.52 4.46
C LEU A 153 18.75 8.15 4.76
N GLN A 154 18.78 9.43 5.16
CA GLN A 154 20.01 10.11 5.55
C GLN A 154 20.65 9.48 6.80
N GLN A 155 19.85 8.82 7.61
CA GLN A 155 20.26 8.12 8.83
C GLN A 155 20.80 6.69 8.58
N GLY A 156 20.82 6.24 7.32
CA GLY A 156 20.93 4.84 6.94
C GLY A 156 19.56 4.16 6.97
N ASP A 157 19.52 2.87 6.71
CA ASP A 157 18.30 2.07 6.56
C ASP A 157 17.41 2.50 5.37
N ILE A 158 16.48 1.62 5.02
CA ILE A 158 15.49 1.91 3.96
C ILE A 158 14.21 2.40 4.61
N GLY A 159 13.71 3.52 4.13
CA GLY A 159 12.48 4.11 4.62
C GLY A 159 11.63 4.76 3.55
N ALA A 160 10.44 5.17 3.95
CA ALA A 160 9.53 5.95 3.12
C ALA A 160 9.06 7.18 3.90
N LEU A 161 8.74 8.25 3.18
CA LEU A 161 8.21 9.48 3.74
C LEU A 161 6.75 9.63 3.34
N LEU A 162 5.88 9.74 4.34
CA LEU A 162 4.46 10.05 4.16
C LEU A 162 4.30 11.56 4.28
N PHE A 163 4.01 12.24 3.17
CA PHE A 163 3.77 13.68 3.12
C PHE A 163 2.29 14.00 3.30
N ASP A 164 1.91 14.65 4.38
CA ASP A 164 0.56 15.16 4.60
C ASP A 164 0.57 16.69 4.50
N PRO A 165 -0.03 17.29 3.45
CA PRO A 165 0.02 18.73 3.25
C PRO A 165 -0.88 19.47 4.24
N ILE A 166 -0.39 20.60 4.72
CA ILE A 166 -1.08 21.48 5.66
C ILE A 166 -1.38 22.81 4.95
N TYR A 167 -2.63 23.27 5.07
CA TYR A 167 -3.06 24.56 4.54
C TYR A 167 -3.65 25.41 5.65
N THR A 168 -3.31 26.69 5.65
CA THR A 168 -3.95 27.67 6.52
C THR A 168 -4.93 28.51 5.73
N THR A 169 -6.00 28.92 6.38
CA THR A 169 -7.03 29.77 5.77
C THR A 169 -6.93 31.17 6.35
N ASP A 170 -6.82 32.17 5.48
CA ASP A 170 -6.78 33.56 5.89
C ASP A 170 -8.17 34.14 6.27
N ALA A 171 -8.23 35.38 6.70
CA ALA A 171 -9.48 36.05 7.07
C ALA A 171 -10.47 36.21 5.90
N ASN A 172 -10.02 36.11 4.66
CA ASN A 172 -10.85 36.21 3.45
C ASN A 172 -11.37 34.83 3.00
N GLY A 173 -10.89 33.75 3.62
CA GLY A 173 -11.22 32.38 3.24
C GLY A 173 -10.27 31.77 2.21
N ASP A 174 -9.19 32.45 1.85
CA ASP A 174 -8.21 31.94 0.90
C ASP A 174 -7.27 30.94 1.59
N GLN A 175 -7.11 29.77 0.97
CA GLN A 175 -6.22 28.73 1.46
C GLN A 175 -4.80 28.95 0.95
N THR A 176 -3.84 28.90 1.87
CA THR A 176 -2.41 29.00 1.57
C THR A 176 -1.69 27.78 2.08
N PHE A 177 -0.83 27.22 1.25
CA PHE A 177 0.02 26.10 1.66
C PHE A 177 0.97 26.56 2.77
N TRP A 178 0.84 25.94 3.94
CA TRP A 178 1.71 26.19 5.09
C TRP A 178 2.97 25.35 5.03
N GLY A 179 2.83 24.06 4.61
CA GLY A 179 3.92 23.09 4.60
C GLY A 179 3.41 21.66 4.68
N PHE A 180 4.21 20.80 5.29
CA PHE A 180 3.88 19.37 5.47
C PHE A 180 4.05 18.95 6.94
N SER A 181 3.18 18.04 7.37
CA SER A 181 3.48 17.04 8.37
C SER A 181 4.07 15.82 7.65
N ILE A 182 5.22 15.32 8.10
CA ILE A 182 5.91 14.22 7.44
C ILE A 182 6.16 13.12 8.47
N LEU A 183 5.75 11.91 8.15
CA LEU A 183 6.11 10.71 8.91
C LEU A 183 7.20 9.96 8.14
N VAL A 184 8.32 9.70 8.82
CA VAL A 184 9.40 8.87 8.30
C VAL A 184 9.14 7.44 8.75
N LEU A 185 8.86 6.55 7.80
CA LEU A 185 8.52 5.17 8.07
C LEU A 185 9.74 4.27 7.86
N ASP A 186 9.97 3.34 8.77
CA ASP A 186 10.85 2.19 8.54
C ASP A 186 10.18 1.23 7.56
N TRP A 187 10.83 0.99 6.42
CA TRP A 187 10.20 0.22 5.37
C TRP A 187 10.03 -1.26 5.72
N GLU A 188 11.00 -1.85 6.38
CA GLU A 188 10.94 -3.25 6.78
C GLU A 188 9.87 -3.48 7.85
N SER A 189 9.85 -2.64 8.88
CA SER A 189 8.83 -2.70 9.94
C SER A 189 7.43 -2.47 9.37
N PHE A 190 7.27 -1.54 8.43
CA PHE A 190 5.99 -1.32 7.74
C PHE A 190 5.53 -2.56 6.97
N LEU A 191 6.42 -3.20 6.21
CA LEU A 191 6.08 -4.42 5.48
C LEU A 191 5.68 -5.57 6.41
N ASN A 192 6.38 -5.70 7.54
CA ASN A 192 6.05 -6.71 8.56
C ASN A 192 4.69 -6.45 9.18
N GLU A 193 4.36 -5.18 9.47
CA GLU A 193 3.06 -4.83 10.07
C GLU A 193 1.88 -5.08 9.14
N ILE A 194 2.05 -4.86 7.84
CA ILE A 194 1.01 -5.19 6.85
C ILE A 194 0.97 -6.69 6.49
N GLU A 195 1.88 -7.49 7.08
CA GLU A 195 1.92 -8.97 6.97
C GLU A 195 1.91 -9.47 5.53
N LEU A 196 2.76 -8.89 4.65
CA LEU A 196 2.86 -9.32 3.25
C LEU A 196 3.45 -10.73 3.10
N ASP A 197 4.27 -11.17 4.02
CA ASP A 197 4.82 -12.53 4.10
C ASP A 197 3.72 -13.60 4.16
N THR A 198 2.59 -13.30 4.78
CA THR A 198 1.43 -14.21 4.81
C THR A 198 0.88 -14.55 3.42
N LEU A 199 1.11 -13.69 2.42
CA LEU A 199 0.74 -13.97 1.03
C LEU A 199 1.62 -15.07 0.44
N GLU A 200 2.95 -15.00 0.70
CA GLU A 200 3.91 -16.00 0.24
C GLU A 200 3.67 -17.36 0.91
N GLU A 201 3.43 -17.36 2.24
CA GLU A 201 3.06 -18.56 2.98
C GLU A 201 1.77 -19.22 2.44
N ALA A 202 0.84 -18.41 1.96
CA ALA A 202 -0.39 -18.88 1.32
C ALA A 202 -0.18 -19.32 -0.13
N GLY A 203 1.06 -19.24 -0.67
CA GLY A 203 1.43 -19.65 -2.03
C GLY A 203 1.08 -18.62 -3.10
N TYR A 204 0.88 -17.36 -2.74
CA TYR A 204 0.69 -16.27 -3.70
C TYR A 204 2.03 -15.59 -4.00
N THR A 205 2.21 -15.20 -5.25
CA THR A 205 3.21 -14.23 -5.66
C THR A 205 2.55 -12.88 -5.78
N TYR A 206 3.21 -11.83 -5.29
CA TYR A 206 2.69 -10.47 -5.37
C TYR A 206 3.79 -9.50 -5.80
N GLU A 207 3.38 -8.36 -6.31
CA GLU A 207 4.25 -7.22 -6.60
C GLU A 207 3.62 -5.98 -5.95
N LEU A 208 4.43 -5.25 -5.19
CA LEU A 208 4.04 -3.95 -4.65
C LEU A 208 4.62 -2.85 -5.55
N TRP A 209 3.76 -2.01 -6.08
CA TRP A 209 4.14 -0.89 -6.93
C TRP A 209 3.35 0.37 -6.61
N LYS A 210 3.93 1.51 -6.96
CA LYS A 210 3.25 2.80 -6.95
C LYS A 210 3.23 3.41 -8.35
N ILE A 211 2.32 4.35 -8.58
CA ILE A 211 2.34 5.16 -9.81
C ILE A 211 3.31 6.32 -9.60
N SER A 212 4.26 6.46 -10.53
CA SER A 212 5.14 7.63 -10.54
C SER A 212 4.32 8.89 -10.79
N PRO A 213 4.37 9.91 -9.92
CA PRO A 213 3.65 11.16 -10.15
C PRO A 213 4.23 11.96 -11.34
N ALA A 214 5.48 11.69 -11.73
CA ALA A 214 6.13 12.40 -12.85
C ALA A 214 5.81 11.80 -14.21
N THR A 215 5.74 10.46 -14.32
CA THR A 215 5.63 9.75 -15.60
C THR A 215 4.32 9.00 -15.77
N GLY A 216 3.57 8.77 -14.69
CA GLY A 216 2.39 7.90 -14.68
C GLY A 216 2.73 6.41 -14.81
N GLU A 217 4.00 6.05 -14.77
CA GLU A 217 4.46 4.66 -14.89
C GLU A 217 4.40 3.94 -13.55
N HIS A 218 4.28 2.61 -13.62
CA HIS A 218 4.38 1.75 -12.44
C HIS A 218 5.84 1.66 -12.00
N LEU A 219 6.10 2.03 -10.74
CA LEU A 219 7.39 1.84 -10.08
C LEU A 219 7.26 0.68 -9.10
N SER A 220 7.96 -0.41 -9.36
CA SER A 220 8.02 -1.53 -8.42
C SER A 220 8.72 -1.10 -7.14
N LEU A 221 8.10 -1.35 -5.99
CA LEU A 221 8.62 -1.06 -4.66
C LEU A 221 9.26 -2.30 -4.03
N ILE A 222 8.86 -3.49 -4.47
CA ILE A 222 9.39 -4.78 -4.03
C ILE A 222 9.57 -5.65 -5.27
N HIS A 223 10.78 -6.10 -5.50
CA HIS A 223 11.09 -7.19 -6.44
C HIS A 223 11.13 -8.49 -5.63
N ILE A 224 10.13 -9.34 -5.84
CA ILE A 224 10.21 -10.72 -5.38
C ILE A 224 10.83 -11.52 -6.51
N SER A 225 12.03 -12.04 -6.26
CA SER A 225 12.61 -13.05 -7.15
C SER A 225 11.75 -14.31 -7.05
N GLU A 226 11.28 -14.81 -8.19
CA GLU A 226 10.60 -16.09 -8.24
C GLU A 226 11.43 -17.16 -7.51
N PRO A 227 10.79 -18.04 -6.71
CA PRO A 227 11.48 -19.19 -6.15
C PRO A 227 11.98 -20.06 -7.32
N THR A 228 13.31 -20.23 -7.39
CA THR A 228 13.99 -21.14 -8.34
C THR A 228 13.65 -22.60 -8.08
#